data_4ab05bfc12b733afe2690f5342d68798
#
_entry.id   4ab05bfc12b733afe2690f5342d68798
#
_cell.length_a   1.000
_cell.length_b   1.000
_cell.length_c   1.000
_cell.angle_alpha   90.00
_cell.angle_beta   90.00
_cell.angle_gamma   90.00
#
_symmetry.space_group_name_H-M   'P 1'
#
loop_
_entity.id
_entity.type
_entity.pdbx_description
1 polymer ?
#
loop_
_entity_poly.entity_id
_entity_poly.type
_entity_poly.pdbx_seq_one_letter_code
_entity_poly.pdbx_strand_id
1 'polypeptide(L)'
;RVRSSAASDVYKRQVYPYATVVAEQFGKKGSFKTPVIESTGTGGGMKLFCAGIGVNHPDITNASRAIKPKEKALCEKNGVKDIIEIVVGNDGITFSHSTKAPDADFTKEQLWRALAAKVDVNGKLVENPYKKWSDIDSSLPSKKIEILIAPPTSGTRDAWNSLVMVKGCTKGAKSLYEADGKKAKKECAKMREDGYAVEAGENDTLIVQKLAANPDAYGFFGYSYLLANKDKIKAAAVNGVKPSLEGIQDYSYPIARPLFFYAKKAHVGVVPGLKEFLAEFTSKKAMGSRGYLTDIGLVPLASDKYKTTRTAAKDLVTISLN
;
A
#
# COMPACT_ATOMS: atom_id res chain seq x y z
N ARG A 1 -28.21 -6.25 -8.17
CA ARG A 1 -27.53 -7.39 -8.84
C ARG A 1 -26.03 -7.23 -8.66
N VAL A 2 -25.49 -8.00 -7.76
CA VAL A 2 -24.06 -8.27 -7.74
C VAL A 2 -23.85 -9.27 -8.87
N ARG A 3 -23.08 -8.90 -9.91
CA ARG A 3 -22.75 -9.85 -11.00
C ARG A 3 -21.88 -10.96 -10.45
N SER A 4 -22.36 -12.21 -10.58
CA SER A 4 -21.52 -13.40 -10.54
C SER A 4 -20.81 -13.50 -11.88
N SER A 5 -19.51 -13.28 -11.92
CA SER A 5 -18.65 -13.80 -12.95
C SER A 5 -17.45 -14.47 -12.28
N ALA A 6 -17.11 -15.63 -12.83
CA ALA A 6 -16.12 -16.55 -12.32
C ALA A 6 -14.77 -15.90 -12.02
N ALA A 7 -14.09 -16.48 -11.04
CA ALA A 7 -12.74 -16.18 -10.63
C ALA A 7 -11.81 -15.99 -11.84
N SER A 8 -11.19 -14.82 -11.92
CA SER A 8 -9.92 -14.64 -12.59
C SER A 8 -8.90 -14.14 -11.59
N ASP A 9 -7.75 -14.79 -11.62
CA ASP A 9 -6.66 -14.75 -10.70
C ASP A 9 -6.33 -13.38 -10.08
N VAL A 10 -6.43 -13.37 -8.79
CA VAL A 10 -5.62 -12.85 -7.72
C VAL A 10 -4.53 -11.85 -8.10
N TYR A 11 -4.87 -10.57 -8.00
CA TYR A 11 -3.89 -9.54 -7.72
C TYR A 11 -4.18 -8.93 -6.34
N LYS A 12 -3.45 -9.37 -5.32
CA LYS A 12 -3.54 -8.81 -3.96
C LYS A 12 -3.06 -7.36 -3.97
N ARG A 13 -3.98 -6.39 -3.97
CA ARG A 13 -3.66 -4.97 -3.79
C ARG A 13 -4.25 -4.49 -2.47
N GLN A 14 -3.47 -3.84 -1.71
CA GLN A 14 -3.47 -3.35 -0.32
C GLN A 14 -4.77 -3.28 0.48
N VAL A 15 -5.86 -2.69 -0.03
CA VAL A 15 -7.17 -2.68 0.65
C VAL A 15 -7.98 -3.93 0.30
N TYR A 16 -7.68 -4.58 -0.82
CA TYR A 16 -8.41 -5.76 -1.29
C TYR A 16 -8.47 -6.90 -0.26
N PRO A 17 -7.37 -7.33 0.40
CA PRO A 17 -7.44 -8.38 1.40
C PRO A 17 -8.36 -8.02 2.57
N TYR A 18 -8.30 -6.77 3.03
CA TYR A 18 -9.16 -6.29 4.11
C TYR A 18 -10.63 -6.27 3.71
N ALA A 19 -10.93 -5.73 2.54
CA ALA A 19 -12.29 -5.69 2.01
C ALA A 19 -12.86 -7.11 1.79
N THR A 20 -12.05 -8.05 1.32
CA THR A 20 -12.45 -9.45 1.14
C THR A 20 -12.81 -10.10 2.47
N VAL A 21 -11.98 -9.96 3.50
CA VAL A 21 -12.26 -10.53 4.82
C VAL A 21 -13.52 -9.91 5.41
N VAL A 22 -13.73 -8.59 5.28
CA VAL A 22 -14.98 -7.96 5.75
C VAL A 22 -16.17 -8.47 4.97
N ALA A 23 -16.09 -8.63 3.64
CA ALA A 23 -17.18 -9.17 2.82
C ALA A 23 -17.54 -10.60 3.21
N GLU A 24 -16.56 -11.46 3.48
CA GLU A 24 -16.78 -12.81 3.97
C GLU A 24 -17.45 -12.85 5.35
N GLN A 25 -16.94 -12.03 6.30
CA GLN A 25 -17.56 -11.94 7.63
C GLN A 25 -18.98 -11.39 7.57
N PHE A 26 -19.23 -10.44 6.69
CA PHE A 26 -20.55 -9.88 6.45
C PHE A 26 -21.52 -10.93 5.85
N GLY A 27 -21.08 -11.65 4.82
CA GLY A 27 -21.88 -12.70 4.18
C GLY A 27 -22.21 -13.87 5.10
N LYS A 28 -21.31 -14.26 6.02
CA LYS A 28 -21.55 -15.31 7.03
C LYS A 28 -22.71 -14.99 7.98
N LYS A 29 -23.10 -13.72 8.12
CA LYS A 29 -24.28 -13.34 8.94
C LYS A 29 -25.61 -13.72 8.29
N GLY A 30 -25.62 -14.05 7.01
CA GLY A 30 -26.77 -14.59 6.29
C GLY A 30 -27.91 -13.60 5.97
N SER A 31 -27.84 -12.35 6.44
CA SER A 31 -28.88 -11.34 6.19
C SER A 31 -28.84 -10.75 4.79
N PHE A 32 -27.65 -10.70 4.18
CA PHE A 32 -27.39 -10.15 2.85
C PHE A 32 -26.42 -11.02 2.07
N LYS A 33 -26.42 -10.91 0.75
CA LYS A 33 -25.42 -11.58 -0.10
C LYS A 33 -24.03 -11.05 0.18
N THR A 34 -23.04 -11.94 0.14
CA THR A 34 -21.62 -11.57 0.22
C THR A 34 -21.27 -10.58 -0.89
N PRO A 35 -20.74 -9.39 -0.57
CA PRO A 35 -20.28 -8.44 -1.59
C PRO A 35 -19.19 -9.04 -2.48
N VAL A 36 -19.24 -8.75 -3.78
CA VAL A 36 -18.20 -9.15 -4.72
C VAL A 36 -17.09 -8.10 -4.70
N ILE A 37 -15.87 -8.54 -4.42
CA ILE A 37 -14.70 -7.67 -4.37
C ILE A 37 -13.82 -7.94 -5.59
N GLU A 38 -13.59 -6.89 -6.39
CA GLU A 38 -12.72 -6.96 -7.58
C GLU A 38 -11.44 -6.14 -7.36
N SER A 39 -10.34 -6.58 -7.93
CA SER A 39 -9.05 -5.91 -7.81
C SER A 39 -8.67 -5.19 -9.11
N THR A 40 -8.64 -3.85 -9.07
CA THR A 40 -8.34 -3.02 -10.25
C THR A 40 -7.20 -2.01 -10.02
N GLY A 41 -6.69 -1.92 -8.81
CA GLY A 41 -5.82 -0.83 -8.34
C GLY A 41 -6.55 0.51 -8.25
N THR A 42 -6.02 1.42 -7.42
CA THR A 42 -6.69 2.69 -7.04
C THR A 42 -7.16 3.51 -8.24
N GLY A 43 -6.31 3.70 -9.26
CA GLY A 43 -6.67 4.53 -10.42
C GLY A 43 -7.74 3.90 -11.31
N GLY A 44 -7.68 2.58 -11.49
CA GLY A 44 -8.70 1.82 -12.24
C GLY A 44 -10.03 1.80 -11.50
N GLY A 45 -10.01 1.49 -10.20
CA GLY A 45 -11.21 1.50 -9.35
C GLY A 45 -11.88 2.86 -9.31
N MET A 46 -11.11 3.95 -9.12
CA MET A 46 -11.65 5.32 -9.16
C MET A 46 -12.30 5.66 -10.50
N LYS A 47 -11.70 5.25 -11.62
CA LYS A 47 -12.28 5.48 -12.95
C LYS A 47 -13.61 4.76 -13.11
N LEU A 48 -13.72 3.51 -12.69
CA LEU A 48 -14.96 2.73 -12.73
C LEU A 48 -16.02 3.31 -11.76
N PHE A 49 -15.60 3.66 -10.55
CA PHE A 49 -16.47 4.27 -9.55
C PHE A 49 -17.05 5.61 -10.01
N CYS A 50 -16.22 6.49 -10.58
CA CYS A 50 -16.63 7.79 -11.10
C CYS A 50 -17.29 7.72 -12.49
N ALA A 51 -17.53 6.54 -13.07
CA ALA A 51 -18.14 6.44 -14.40
C ALA A 51 -19.64 6.72 -14.41
N GLY A 52 -20.34 6.65 -13.28
CA GLY A 52 -21.77 6.97 -13.18
C GLY A 52 -22.43 6.40 -11.93
N ILE A 53 -23.73 6.66 -11.81
CA ILE A 53 -24.62 6.10 -10.78
C ILE A 53 -25.45 4.98 -11.40
N GLY A 54 -25.88 4.02 -10.58
CA GLY A 54 -26.74 2.90 -10.96
C GLY A 54 -26.01 1.56 -10.94
N VAL A 55 -26.78 0.50 -11.14
CA VAL A 55 -26.41 -0.91 -10.89
C VAL A 55 -25.25 -1.45 -11.75
N ASN A 56 -24.87 -0.74 -12.80
CA ASN A 56 -23.77 -1.13 -13.67
C ASN A 56 -22.41 -0.57 -13.22
N HIS A 57 -22.40 0.25 -12.18
CA HIS A 57 -21.20 0.89 -11.64
C HIS A 57 -20.93 0.43 -10.20
N PRO A 58 -19.67 0.33 -9.77
CA PRO A 58 -19.33 -0.07 -8.41
C PRO A 58 -19.97 0.83 -7.35
N ASP A 59 -20.47 0.23 -6.29
CA ASP A 59 -21.01 0.94 -5.11
C ASP A 59 -19.90 1.54 -4.25
N ILE A 60 -18.77 0.81 -4.18
CA ILE A 60 -17.58 1.12 -3.38
C ILE A 60 -16.35 0.99 -4.26
N THR A 61 -15.34 1.81 -4.00
CA THR A 61 -13.99 1.64 -4.53
C THR A 61 -12.93 1.75 -3.44
N ASN A 62 -11.99 0.82 -3.43
CA ASN A 62 -10.86 0.80 -2.50
C ASN A 62 -9.71 1.65 -3.05
N ALA A 63 -8.99 2.35 -2.16
CA ALA A 63 -7.89 3.21 -2.54
C ALA A 63 -6.74 3.19 -1.52
N SER A 64 -5.51 3.17 -2.01
CA SER A 64 -4.29 3.27 -1.20
C SER A 64 -3.74 4.70 -1.14
N ARG A 65 -4.55 5.67 -1.42
CA ARG A 65 -4.34 7.12 -1.34
C ARG A 65 -5.67 7.85 -1.39
N ALA A 66 -5.68 9.11 -0.96
CA ALA A 66 -6.84 9.96 -1.12
C ALA A 66 -7.22 10.15 -2.61
N ILE A 67 -8.51 10.38 -2.85
CA ILE A 67 -9.06 10.74 -4.16
C ILE A 67 -8.41 12.04 -4.65
N LYS A 68 -8.04 12.10 -5.93
CA LYS A 68 -7.38 13.27 -6.53
C LYS A 68 -8.38 14.28 -7.07
N PRO A 69 -8.02 15.57 -7.19
CA PRO A 69 -8.89 16.58 -7.78
C PRO A 69 -9.45 16.19 -9.16
N LYS A 70 -8.61 15.60 -10.03
CA LYS A 70 -9.06 15.12 -11.35
C LYS A 70 -10.07 13.96 -11.28
N GLU A 71 -9.98 13.13 -10.25
CA GLU A 71 -10.93 12.03 -10.01
C GLU A 71 -12.24 12.58 -9.45
N LYS A 72 -12.17 13.56 -8.52
CA LYS A 72 -13.36 14.29 -8.04
C LYS A 72 -14.11 14.94 -9.19
N ALA A 73 -13.42 15.68 -10.06
CA ALA A 73 -14.02 16.31 -11.23
C ALA A 73 -14.65 15.30 -12.20
N LEU A 74 -14.04 14.11 -12.38
CA LEU A 74 -14.63 13.02 -13.18
C LEU A 74 -15.91 12.49 -12.54
N CYS A 75 -15.91 12.26 -11.21
CA CYS A 75 -17.09 11.84 -10.47
C CYS A 75 -18.23 12.84 -10.63
N GLU A 76 -17.97 14.11 -10.39
CA GLU A 76 -18.95 15.20 -10.49
C GLU A 76 -19.55 15.31 -11.89
N LYS A 77 -18.69 15.31 -12.94
CA LYS A 77 -19.11 15.32 -14.34
C LYS A 77 -20.08 14.19 -14.68
N ASN A 78 -19.90 13.02 -14.09
CA ASN A 78 -20.72 11.83 -14.34
C ASN A 78 -21.85 11.64 -13.31
N GLY A 79 -22.17 12.68 -12.53
CA GLY A 79 -23.29 12.68 -11.58
C GLY A 79 -23.02 12.00 -10.24
N VAL A 80 -21.80 11.53 -9.99
CA VAL A 80 -21.39 10.94 -8.69
C VAL A 80 -20.96 12.07 -7.76
N LYS A 81 -21.93 12.71 -7.07
CA LYS A 81 -21.71 13.93 -6.28
C LYS A 81 -21.51 13.66 -4.79
N ASP A 82 -22.28 12.73 -4.23
CA ASP A 82 -22.29 12.44 -2.80
C ASP A 82 -21.40 11.23 -2.50
N ILE A 83 -20.14 11.48 -2.19
CA ILE A 83 -19.12 10.46 -1.95
C ILE A 83 -18.78 10.42 -0.45
N ILE A 84 -18.96 9.25 0.15
CA ILE A 84 -18.55 8.96 1.53
C ILE A 84 -17.09 8.48 1.48
N GLU A 85 -16.20 9.14 2.20
CA GLU A 85 -14.79 8.72 2.36
C GLU A 85 -14.61 8.03 3.71
N ILE A 86 -14.04 6.84 3.69
CA ILE A 86 -13.73 6.07 4.88
C ILE A 86 -12.24 5.77 4.90
N VAL A 87 -11.56 6.23 5.93
CA VAL A 87 -10.16 5.85 6.21
C VAL A 87 -10.18 4.50 6.91
N VAL A 88 -9.72 3.44 6.23
CA VAL A 88 -9.78 2.05 6.73
C VAL A 88 -8.75 1.80 7.84
N GLY A 89 -7.57 2.36 7.68
CA GLY A 89 -6.41 2.16 8.54
C GLY A 89 -5.16 2.64 7.84
N ASN A 90 -4.03 2.16 8.28
CA ASN A 90 -2.74 2.55 7.73
C ASN A 90 -1.99 1.35 7.19
N ASP A 91 -1.16 1.60 6.18
CA ASP A 91 -0.18 0.68 5.66
C ASP A 91 1.21 1.19 6.06
N GLY A 92 1.98 0.34 6.71
CA GLY A 92 3.37 0.63 7.08
C GLY A 92 4.26 -0.48 6.54
N ILE A 93 5.22 -0.12 5.67
CA ILE A 93 6.20 -1.06 5.12
C ILE A 93 7.52 -0.86 5.80
N THR A 94 8.11 -1.92 6.32
CA THR A 94 9.42 -1.89 6.98
C THR A 94 10.51 -2.38 6.05
N PHE A 95 11.69 -1.77 6.13
CA PHE A 95 12.92 -2.29 5.57
C PHE A 95 13.70 -2.93 6.70
N SER A 96 13.86 -4.23 6.68
CA SER A 96 14.28 -5.01 7.84
C SER A 96 15.44 -5.94 7.49
N HIS A 97 16.15 -6.35 8.53
CA HIS A 97 17.31 -7.25 8.47
C HIS A 97 17.38 -8.10 9.74
N SER A 98 18.32 -9.05 9.79
CA SER A 98 18.56 -9.88 10.97
C SER A 98 18.89 -9.06 12.21
N THR A 99 18.41 -9.50 13.40
CA THR A 99 18.86 -8.94 14.69
C THR A 99 20.36 -9.10 14.92
N LYS A 100 21.02 -10.04 14.24
CA LYS A 100 22.48 -10.30 14.32
C LYS A 100 23.31 -9.24 13.57
N ALA A 101 22.73 -8.50 12.64
CA ALA A 101 23.42 -7.42 11.93
C ALA A 101 23.43 -6.13 12.75
N PRO A 102 24.37 -5.20 12.54
CA PRO A 102 24.34 -3.88 13.17
C PRO A 102 23.11 -3.08 12.72
N ASP A 103 22.76 -2.06 13.50
CA ASP A 103 21.69 -1.12 13.11
C ASP A 103 22.06 -0.38 11.83
N ALA A 104 21.08 -0.07 11.02
CA ALA A 104 21.25 0.59 9.73
C ALA A 104 20.23 1.72 9.54
N ASP A 105 20.62 2.74 8.80
CA ASP A 105 19.76 3.84 8.36
C ASP A 105 20.03 4.11 6.88
N PHE A 106 18.96 4.27 6.12
CA PHE A 106 19.01 4.51 4.69
C PHE A 106 18.13 5.68 4.29
N THR A 107 18.59 6.51 3.40
CA THR A 107 17.70 7.44 2.71
C THR A 107 16.87 6.73 1.64
N LYS A 108 15.72 7.27 1.29
CA LYS A 108 14.93 6.75 0.16
C LYS A 108 15.70 6.77 -1.16
N GLU A 109 16.59 7.73 -1.34
CA GLU A 109 17.46 7.80 -2.52
C GLU A 109 18.45 6.63 -2.54
N GLN A 110 19.12 6.32 -1.43
CA GLN A 110 20.03 5.17 -1.34
C GLN A 110 19.27 3.85 -1.61
N LEU A 111 18.06 3.68 -1.06
CA LEU A 111 17.22 2.52 -1.34
C LEU A 111 16.79 2.44 -2.82
N TRP A 112 16.47 3.58 -3.43
CA TRP A 112 16.18 3.64 -4.85
C TRP A 112 17.42 3.28 -5.69
N ARG A 113 18.59 3.84 -5.39
CA ARG A 113 19.85 3.51 -6.07
C ARG A 113 20.22 2.02 -5.94
N ALA A 114 19.90 1.41 -4.80
CA ALA A 114 20.14 -0.03 -4.59
C ALA A 114 19.24 -0.92 -5.46
N LEU A 115 17.99 -0.49 -5.70
CA LEU A 115 16.94 -1.32 -6.32
C LEU A 115 16.57 -0.93 -7.75
N ALA A 116 16.86 0.28 -8.21
CA ALA A 116 16.44 0.76 -9.53
C ALA A 116 17.09 -0.07 -10.64
N ALA A 117 16.35 -0.35 -11.72
CA ALA A 117 16.89 -0.98 -12.91
C ALA A 117 17.95 -0.10 -13.58
N LYS A 118 17.67 1.20 -13.67
CA LYS A 118 18.60 2.22 -14.19
C LYS A 118 18.76 3.37 -13.22
N VAL A 119 19.96 3.89 -13.15
CA VAL A 119 20.31 5.06 -12.32
C VAL A 119 21.01 6.14 -13.15
N ASP A 120 20.97 7.35 -12.64
CA ASP A 120 21.70 8.47 -13.24
C ASP A 120 23.15 8.49 -12.74
N VAL A 121 24.08 8.37 -13.66
CA VAL A 121 25.52 8.48 -13.42
C VAL A 121 26.10 9.45 -14.45
N ASN A 122 26.80 10.49 -13.99
CA ASN A 122 27.43 11.49 -14.85
C ASN A 122 26.48 12.06 -15.93
N GLY A 123 25.23 12.34 -15.57
CA GLY A 123 24.23 12.91 -16.46
C GLY A 123 23.64 11.96 -17.51
N LYS A 124 23.83 10.65 -17.34
CA LYS A 124 23.29 9.62 -18.23
C LYS A 124 22.57 8.54 -17.43
N LEU A 125 21.50 7.97 -18.00
CA LEU A 125 20.87 6.77 -17.47
C LEU A 125 21.67 5.54 -17.90
N VAL A 126 22.16 4.77 -16.91
CA VAL A 126 22.89 3.52 -17.11
C VAL A 126 22.20 2.37 -16.39
N GLU A 127 22.41 1.14 -16.83
CA GLU A 127 22.05 -0.04 -16.04
C GLU A 127 22.71 0.06 -14.67
N ASN A 128 22.01 -0.37 -13.62
CA ASN A 128 22.46 -0.16 -12.25
C ASN A 128 23.85 -0.78 -11.98
N PRO A 129 24.92 0.01 -11.76
CA PRO A 129 26.26 -0.52 -11.58
C PRO A 129 26.57 -0.91 -10.13
N TYR A 130 25.75 -0.50 -9.17
CA TYR A 130 26.04 -0.66 -7.75
C TYR A 130 25.91 -2.12 -7.32
N LYS A 131 26.97 -2.66 -6.74
CA LYS A 131 27.05 -4.05 -6.26
C LYS A 131 27.14 -4.14 -4.75
N LYS A 132 27.73 -3.12 -4.13
CA LYS A 132 27.84 -2.98 -2.68
C LYS A 132 27.14 -1.72 -2.22
N TRP A 133 26.74 -1.71 -0.96
CA TRP A 133 26.15 -0.50 -0.38
C TRP A 133 27.12 0.68 -0.41
N SER A 134 28.43 0.44 -0.17
CA SER A 134 29.47 1.46 -0.28
C SER A 134 29.69 2.02 -1.68
N ASP A 135 29.22 1.36 -2.74
CA ASP A 135 29.25 1.91 -4.10
C ASP A 135 28.21 3.03 -4.28
N ILE A 136 27.16 3.03 -3.48
CA ILE A 136 26.11 4.06 -3.48
C ILE A 136 26.54 5.26 -2.65
N ASP A 137 27.11 5.00 -1.47
CA ASP A 137 27.56 5.99 -0.51
C ASP A 137 28.68 5.37 0.35
N SER A 138 29.83 6.02 0.41
CA SER A 138 31.02 5.54 1.13
C SER A 138 30.80 5.40 2.65
N SER A 139 29.78 6.04 3.20
CA SER A 139 29.39 5.90 4.62
C SER A 139 28.64 4.59 4.91
N LEU A 140 28.13 3.92 3.87
CA LEU A 140 27.42 2.65 3.99
C LEU A 140 28.41 1.46 4.05
N PRO A 141 27.98 0.31 4.61
CA PRO A 141 28.86 -0.85 4.73
C PRO A 141 29.37 -1.36 3.37
N SER A 142 30.65 -1.80 3.32
CA SER A 142 31.21 -2.45 2.13
C SER A 142 30.74 -3.92 2.01
N LYS A 143 29.41 -4.10 2.00
CA LYS A 143 28.71 -5.38 1.86
C LYS A 143 27.95 -5.43 0.54
N LYS A 144 27.82 -6.64 -0.02
CA LYS A 144 26.99 -6.88 -1.22
C LYS A 144 25.56 -6.41 -0.97
N ILE A 145 24.97 -5.75 -1.96
CA ILE A 145 23.55 -5.48 -1.96
C ILE A 145 22.79 -6.80 -2.18
N GLU A 146 21.94 -7.15 -1.23
CA GLU A 146 21.03 -8.28 -1.34
C GLU A 146 19.72 -7.89 -0.67
N ILE A 147 18.68 -7.72 -1.47
CA ILE A 147 17.38 -7.26 -0.99
C ILE A 147 16.30 -8.24 -1.42
N LEU A 148 15.64 -8.84 -0.43
CA LEU A 148 14.49 -9.72 -0.64
C LEU A 148 13.26 -8.85 -0.90
N ILE A 149 12.63 -9.05 -2.05
CA ILE A 149 11.52 -8.23 -2.50
C ILE A 149 10.26 -9.08 -2.73
N ALA A 150 9.11 -8.46 -2.48
CA ALA A 150 7.83 -9.06 -2.83
C ALA A 150 7.62 -9.03 -4.37
N PRO A 151 6.87 -9.96 -4.96
CA PRO A 151 6.62 -10.01 -6.40
C PRO A 151 5.81 -8.80 -6.88
N PRO A 152 5.79 -8.50 -8.19
CA PRO A 152 5.06 -7.36 -8.76
C PRO A 152 3.55 -7.37 -8.47
N THR A 153 2.98 -8.53 -8.18
CA THR A 153 1.57 -8.73 -7.82
C THR A 153 1.23 -8.29 -6.40
N SER A 154 2.23 -8.17 -5.52
CA SER A 154 2.06 -7.86 -4.11
C SER A 154 1.65 -6.40 -3.85
N GLY A 155 0.72 -6.19 -2.93
CA GLY A 155 0.37 -4.88 -2.42
C GLY A 155 1.54 -4.19 -1.68
N THR A 156 2.36 -4.96 -0.98
CA THR A 156 3.60 -4.48 -0.34
C THR A 156 4.58 -3.93 -1.38
N ARG A 157 4.74 -4.62 -2.53
CA ARG A 157 5.55 -4.14 -3.65
C ARG A 157 5.01 -2.83 -4.24
N ASP A 158 3.69 -2.69 -4.41
CA ASP A 158 3.07 -1.45 -4.88
C ASP A 158 3.28 -0.28 -3.89
N ALA A 159 3.18 -0.55 -2.58
CA ALA A 159 3.50 0.44 -1.55
C ALA A 159 4.95 0.88 -1.63
N TRP A 160 5.86 -0.06 -1.67
CA TRP A 160 7.29 0.21 -1.80
C TRP A 160 7.59 1.03 -3.06
N ASN A 161 7.05 0.63 -4.21
CA ASN A 161 7.21 1.36 -5.47
C ASN A 161 6.77 2.83 -5.34
N SER A 162 5.63 3.08 -4.71
CA SER A 162 5.10 4.44 -4.59
C SER A 162 5.79 5.29 -3.52
N LEU A 163 6.16 4.69 -2.38
CA LEU A 163 6.67 5.40 -1.21
C LEU A 163 8.19 5.49 -1.16
N VAL A 164 8.89 4.53 -1.77
CA VAL A 164 10.35 4.48 -1.80
C VAL A 164 10.87 4.73 -3.22
N MET A 165 10.54 3.87 -4.19
CA MET A 165 11.14 3.96 -5.52
C MET A 165 10.83 5.28 -6.23
N VAL A 166 9.57 5.68 -6.31
CA VAL A 166 9.17 6.92 -6.98
C VAL A 166 9.62 8.17 -6.22
N LYS A 167 9.58 8.13 -4.88
CA LYS A 167 9.99 9.27 -4.06
C LYS A 167 11.50 9.39 -3.93
N GLY A 168 12.22 8.27 -3.85
CA GLY A 168 13.67 8.22 -3.78
C GLY A 168 14.39 8.43 -5.11
N CYS A 169 13.69 8.26 -6.23
CA CYS A 169 14.24 8.53 -7.55
C CYS A 169 14.81 9.94 -7.64
N THR A 170 16.03 10.08 -8.09
CA THR A 170 16.73 11.36 -8.17
C THR A 170 16.05 12.34 -9.13
N LYS A 171 16.28 13.63 -8.94
CA LYS A 171 15.81 14.66 -9.89
C LYS A 171 16.47 14.47 -11.27
N GLY A 172 17.75 14.10 -11.29
CA GLY A 172 18.50 13.82 -12.52
C GLY A 172 17.88 12.69 -13.33
N ALA A 173 17.64 11.53 -12.71
CA ALA A 173 16.99 10.40 -13.37
C ALA A 173 15.59 10.75 -13.90
N LYS A 174 14.77 11.48 -13.12
CA LYS A 174 13.43 11.92 -13.54
C LYS A 174 13.51 12.78 -14.80
N SER A 175 14.38 13.78 -14.80
CA SER A 175 14.56 14.68 -15.96
C SER A 175 15.04 13.93 -17.21
N LEU A 176 15.96 12.98 -17.05
CA LEU A 176 16.45 12.15 -18.15
C LEU A 176 15.35 11.24 -18.72
N TYR A 177 14.53 10.63 -17.87
CA TYR A 177 13.38 9.84 -18.34
C TYR A 177 12.37 10.69 -19.12
N GLU A 178 12.07 11.90 -18.63
CA GLU A 178 11.13 12.80 -19.28
C GLU A 178 11.69 13.33 -20.60
N ALA A 179 12.99 13.63 -20.68
CA ALA A 179 13.68 14.00 -21.92
C ALA A 179 13.60 12.91 -22.99
N ASP A 180 13.62 11.63 -22.57
CA ASP A 180 13.40 10.47 -23.46
C ASP A 180 11.90 10.22 -23.80
N GLY A 181 10.99 11.13 -23.46
CA GLY A 181 9.54 10.97 -23.66
C GLY A 181 8.90 9.89 -22.77
N LYS A 182 9.58 9.44 -21.72
CA LYS A 182 9.10 8.42 -20.81
C LYS A 182 8.39 9.02 -19.60
N LYS A 183 7.46 8.28 -19.03
CA LYS A 183 6.81 8.69 -17.77
C LYS A 183 7.73 8.37 -16.59
N ALA A 184 8.44 9.38 -16.07
CA ALA A 184 9.41 9.24 -14.98
C ALA A 184 8.90 8.39 -13.80
N LYS A 185 7.65 8.60 -13.35
CA LYS A 185 7.05 7.79 -12.28
C LYS A 185 7.07 6.28 -12.58
N LYS A 186 6.79 5.88 -13.81
CA LYS A 186 6.78 4.46 -14.22
C LYS A 186 8.20 3.91 -14.26
N GLU A 187 9.13 4.66 -14.83
CA GLU A 187 10.53 4.22 -14.99
C GLU A 187 11.25 4.16 -13.63
N CYS A 188 11.05 5.17 -12.77
CA CYS A 188 11.60 5.18 -11.42
C CYS A 188 11.16 3.98 -10.56
N ALA A 189 9.98 3.40 -10.83
CA ALA A 189 9.46 2.26 -10.10
C ALA A 189 10.01 0.91 -10.58
N LYS A 190 10.72 0.86 -11.72
CA LYS A 190 11.31 -0.38 -12.22
C LYS A 190 12.49 -0.79 -11.35
N MET A 191 12.46 -2.03 -10.88
CA MET A 191 13.55 -2.62 -10.11
C MET A 191 14.47 -3.45 -11.00
N ARG A 192 15.72 -3.61 -10.54
CA ARG A 192 16.74 -4.44 -11.19
C ARG A 192 16.40 -5.92 -11.09
N GLU A 193 16.86 -6.69 -12.10
CA GLU A 193 16.63 -8.14 -12.23
C GLU A 193 17.95 -8.94 -12.34
N ASP A 194 19.05 -8.35 -11.91
CA ASP A 194 20.42 -8.87 -12.05
C ASP A 194 20.91 -9.64 -10.81
N GLY A 195 19.97 -10.06 -9.94
CA GLY A 195 20.25 -10.90 -8.77
C GLY A 195 20.60 -10.15 -7.48
N TYR A 196 20.58 -8.81 -7.46
CA TYR A 196 20.73 -8.01 -6.23
C TYR A 196 19.37 -7.72 -5.55
N ALA A 197 18.30 -7.69 -6.34
CA ALA A 197 16.91 -7.72 -5.87
C ALA A 197 16.34 -9.12 -6.12
N VAL A 198 16.05 -9.86 -5.05
CA VAL A 198 15.66 -11.27 -5.13
C VAL A 198 14.20 -11.41 -4.76
N GLU A 199 13.37 -11.85 -5.70
CA GLU A 199 11.96 -12.14 -5.40
C GLU A 199 11.86 -13.32 -4.44
N ALA A 200 11.22 -13.10 -3.29
CA ALA A 200 11.07 -14.08 -2.23
C ALA A 200 9.64 -14.65 -2.12
N GLY A 201 8.81 -14.41 -3.13
CA GLY A 201 7.40 -14.83 -3.14
C GLY A 201 6.48 -13.88 -2.36
N GLU A 202 5.19 -14.19 -2.33
CA GLU A 202 4.17 -13.38 -1.64
C GLU A 202 4.07 -13.64 -0.13
N ASN A 203 4.79 -14.64 0.37
CA ASN A 203 4.76 -15.03 1.78
C ASN A 203 5.82 -14.29 2.58
N ASP A 204 5.41 -13.25 3.29
CA ASP A 204 6.30 -12.47 4.15
C ASP A 204 7.03 -13.31 5.22
N THR A 205 6.45 -14.43 5.65
CA THR A 205 7.09 -15.38 6.57
C THR A 205 8.37 -15.96 5.98
N LEU A 206 8.39 -16.23 4.67
CA LEU A 206 9.57 -16.73 3.98
C LEU A 206 10.68 -15.68 3.93
N ILE A 207 10.31 -14.41 3.72
CA ILE A 207 11.27 -13.28 3.76
C ILE A 207 11.91 -13.22 5.16
N VAL A 208 11.10 -13.27 6.21
CA VAL A 208 11.56 -13.25 7.61
C VAL A 208 12.55 -14.39 7.89
N GLN A 209 12.23 -15.61 7.46
CA GLN A 209 13.12 -16.77 7.64
C GLN A 209 14.46 -16.60 6.93
N LYS A 210 14.44 -16.11 5.70
CA LYS A 210 15.67 -15.84 4.93
C LYS A 210 16.52 -14.74 5.58
N LEU A 211 15.91 -13.66 6.08
CA LEU A 211 16.62 -12.60 6.80
C LEU A 211 17.24 -13.10 8.11
N ALA A 212 16.54 -13.94 8.87
CA ALA A 212 17.07 -14.53 10.09
C ALA A 212 18.30 -15.42 9.84
N ALA A 213 18.34 -16.09 8.68
CA ALA A 213 19.44 -16.95 8.26
C ALA A 213 20.60 -16.18 7.63
N ASN A 214 20.34 -15.04 6.96
CA ASN A 214 21.35 -14.25 6.27
C ASN A 214 21.45 -12.83 6.86
N PRO A 215 22.42 -12.56 7.79
CA PRO A 215 22.59 -11.25 8.40
C PRO A 215 23.00 -10.12 7.45
N ASP A 216 23.44 -10.43 6.24
CA ASP A 216 23.87 -9.44 5.24
C ASP A 216 22.73 -8.99 4.31
N ALA A 217 21.61 -9.74 4.30
CA ALA A 217 20.44 -9.42 3.48
C ALA A 217 19.48 -8.44 4.18
N TYR A 218 18.79 -7.67 3.36
CA TYR A 218 17.66 -6.83 3.73
C TYR A 218 16.39 -7.33 3.03
N GLY A 219 15.24 -6.91 3.54
CA GLY A 219 13.95 -7.20 2.89
C GLY A 219 12.88 -6.22 3.33
N PHE A 220 11.82 -6.10 2.55
CA PHE A 220 10.71 -5.24 2.91
C PHE A 220 9.38 -5.99 2.95
N PHE A 221 8.59 -5.72 3.98
CA PHE A 221 7.30 -6.34 4.26
C PHE A 221 6.47 -5.48 5.22
N GLY A 222 5.24 -5.89 5.50
CA GLY A 222 4.33 -5.16 6.39
C GLY A 222 4.82 -5.09 7.84
N TYR A 223 4.52 -3.98 8.51
CA TYR A 223 4.92 -3.72 9.91
C TYR A 223 4.45 -4.79 10.89
N SER A 224 3.30 -5.42 10.66
CA SER A 224 2.78 -6.51 11.50
C SER A 224 3.73 -7.71 11.56
N TYR A 225 4.40 -8.04 10.45
CA TYR A 225 5.38 -9.13 10.41
C TYR A 225 6.64 -8.81 11.20
N LEU A 226 7.09 -7.54 11.18
CA LEU A 226 8.17 -7.09 12.06
C LEU A 226 7.77 -7.30 13.53
N LEU A 227 6.57 -6.87 13.92
CA LEU A 227 6.09 -7.01 15.30
C LEU A 227 6.03 -8.47 15.76
N ALA A 228 5.59 -9.37 14.89
CA ALA A 228 5.47 -10.80 15.18
C ALA A 228 6.82 -11.55 15.25
N ASN A 229 7.92 -10.94 14.78
CA ASN A 229 9.23 -11.60 14.65
C ASN A 229 10.42 -10.77 15.17
N LYS A 230 10.16 -9.93 16.18
CA LYS A 230 11.20 -9.04 16.79
C LYS A 230 12.40 -9.79 17.40
N ASP A 231 12.24 -11.06 17.69
CA ASP A 231 13.28 -11.96 18.16
C ASP A 231 14.31 -12.31 17.08
N LYS A 232 13.92 -12.27 15.80
CA LYS A 232 14.75 -12.71 14.65
C LYS A 232 15.20 -11.56 13.77
N ILE A 233 14.36 -10.54 13.62
CA ILE A 233 14.56 -9.43 12.70
C ILE A 233 14.32 -8.10 13.39
N LYS A 234 14.97 -7.06 12.85
CA LYS A 234 14.77 -5.65 13.25
C LYS A 234 14.70 -4.76 12.03
N ALA A 235 14.08 -3.60 12.19
CA ALA A 235 14.00 -2.63 11.11
C ALA A 235 15.23 -1.72 11.07
N ALA A 236 15.69 -1.44 9.87
CA ALA A 236 16.54 -0.29 9.59
C ALA A 236 15.70 1.00 9.73
N ALA A 237 16.35 2.10 10.11
CA ALA A 237 15.75 3.41 9.97
C ALA A 237 15.67 3.81 8.49
N VAL A 238 14.70 4.65 8.16
CA VAL A 238 14.60 5.27 6.83
C VAL A 238 14.46 6.77 7.00
N ASN A 239 15.39 7.51 6.43
CA ASN A 239 15.55 8.96 6.66
C ASN A 239 15.63 9.29 8.17
N GLY A 240 16.38 8.51 8.94
CA GLY A 240 16.57 8.69 10.37
C GLY A 240 15.42 8.20 11.26
N VAL A 241 14.33 7.66 10.69
CA VAL A 241 13.15 7.27 11.47
C VAL A 241 12.95 5.75 11.44
N LYS A 242 12.93 5.11 12.62
CA LYS A 242 12.53 3.71 12.78
C LYS A 242 11.00 3.57 12.76
N PRO A 243 10.45 2.47 12.21
CA PRO A 243 9.00 2.25 12.23
C PRO A 243 8.49 2.05 13.65
N SER A 244 7.43 2.76 13.99
CA SER A 244 6.65 2.58 15.22
C SER A 244 5.16 2.66 14.91
N LEU A 245 4.33 2.21 15.84
CA LEU A 245 2.87 2.30 15.67
C LEU A 245 2.44 3.77 15.49
N GLU A 246 2.92 4.64 16.38
CA GLU A 246 2.64 6.08 16.33
C GLU A 246 3.16 6.70 15.03
N GLY A 247 4.41 6.42 14.66
CA GLY A 247 5.02 6.96 13.45
C GLY A 247 4.31 6.53 12.16
N ILE A 248 3.66 5.36 12.15
CA ILE A 248 2.82 4.93 11.02
C ILE A 248 1.46 5.61 11.06
N GLN A 249 0.89 5.83 12.26
CA GLN A 249 -0.42 6.46 12.44
C GLN A 249 -0.43 7.96 12.14
N ASP A 250 0.66 8.66 12.42
CA ASP A 250 0.84 10.10 12.18
C ASP A 250 1.65 10.42 10.91
N TYR A 251 2.17 9.36 10.24
CA TYR A 251 2.98 9.44 9.01
C TYR A 251 4.35 10.11 9.18
N SER A 252 4.86 10.23 10.40
CA SER A 252 6.26 10.62 10.66
C SER A 252 7.24 9.53 10.19
N TYR A 253 6.82 8.24 10.20
CA TYR A 253 7.56 7.19 9.51
C TYR A 253 7.37 7.30 8.00
N PRO A 254 8.47 7.44 7.21
CA PRO A 254 8.36 7.85 5.81
C PRO A 254 7.82 6.78 4.86
N ILE A 255 7.69 5.52 5.27
CA ILE A 255 7.09 4.45 4.46
C ILE A 255 5.75 4.03 5.06
N ALA A 256 4.90 5.03 5.31
CA ALA A 256 3.54 4.85 5.78
C ALA A 256 2.55 5.62 4.92
N ARG A 257 1.31 5.14 4.84
CA ARG A 257 0.22 5.79 4.12
C ARG A 257 -1.15 5.37 4.64
N PRO A 258 -2.17 6.24 4.56
CA PRO A 258 -3.54 5.86 4.84
C PRO A 258 -4.12 4.99 3.71
N LEU A 259 -5.04 4.11 4.11
CA LEU A 259 -5.85 3.30 3.22
C LEU A 259 -7.30 3.77 3.29
N PHE A 260 -7.99 3.77 2.16
CA PHE A 260 -9.34 4.31 2.04
C PHE A 260 -10.26 3.33 1.34
N PHE A 261 -11.54 3.48 1.57
CA PHE A 261 -12.55 3.20 0.58
C PHE A 261 -13.52 4.38 0.42
N TYR A 262 -14.14 4.46 -0.75
CA TYR A 262 -15.14 5.47 -1.11
C TYR A 262 -16.43 4.78 -1.45
N ALA A 263 -17.56 5.27 -0.93
CA ALA A 263 -18.89 4.74 -1.20
C ALA A 263 -19.80 5.82 -1.78
N LYS A 264 -20.69 5.43 -2.69
CA LYS A 264 -21.73 6.31 -3.22
C LYS A 264 -22.90 6.40 -2.25
N LYS A 265 -23.16 7.57 -1.69
CA LYS A 265 -24.31 7.78 -0.81
C LYS A 265 -25.63 7.51 -1.52
N ALA A 266 -25.73 7.85 -2.82
CA ALA A 266 -26.91 7.60 -3.64
C ALA A 266 -27.30 6.10 -3.76
N HIS A 267 -26.37 5.18 -3.49
CA HIS A 267 -26.64 3.74 -3.50
C HIS A 267 -27.10 3.20 -2.14
N VAL A 268 -26.93 3.98 -1.06
CA VAL A 268 -27.37 3.60 0.29
C VAL A 268 -28.91 3.63 0.34
N GLY A 269 -29.50 2.52 0.77
CA GLY A 269 -30.95 2.32 0.76
C GLY A 269 -31.53 1.80 -0.58
N VAL A 270 -30.75 1.85 -1.67
CA VAL A 270 -31.11 1.29 -2.98
C VAL A 270 -30.44 -0.09 -3.15
N VAL A 271 -29.16 -0.19 -2.81
CA VAL A 271 -28.44 -1.47 -2.83
C VAL A 271 -28.60 -2.15 -1.47
N PRO A 272 -29.27 -3.32 -1.43
CA PRO A 272 -29.51 -4.03 -0.17
C PRO A 272 -28.19 -4.39 0.54
N GLY A 273 -28.10 -4.04 1.83
CA GLY A 273 -26.95 -4.36 2.67
C GLY A 273 -25.77 -3.39 2.58
N LEU A 274 -25.82 -2.37 1.71
CA LEU A 274 -24.69 -1.42 1.60
C LEU A 274 -24.45 -0.64 2.90
N LYS A 275 -25.52 -0.14 3.54
CA LYS A 275 -25.41 0.56 4.83
C LYS A 275 -24.84 -0.34 5.93
N GLU A 276 -25.32 -1.57 5.98
CA GLU A 276 -24.89 -2.59 6.94
C GLU A 276 -23.44 -3.02 6.68
N PHE A 277 -23.01 -3.08 5.42
CA PHE A 277 -21.63 -3.35 5.05
C PHE A 277 -20.68 -2.22 5.50
N LEU A 278 -21.07 -0.95 5.32
CA LEU A 278 -20.33 0.20 5.85
C LEU A 278 -20.20 0.11 7.38
N ALA A 279 -21.29 -0.26 8.06
CA ALA A 279 -21.29 -0.42 9.51
C ALA A 279 -20.42 -1.60 9.97
N GLU A 280 -20.43 -2.73 9.25
CA GLU A 280 -19.56 -3.88 9.55
C GLU A 280 -18.10 -3.50 9.35
N PHE A 281 -17.75 -2.90 8.20
CA PHE A 281 -16.38 -2.54 7.91
C PHE A 281 -15.80 -1.60 8.97
N THR A 282 -16.58 -0.61 9.41
CA THR A 282 -16.15 0.38 10.41
C THR A 282 -16.40 -0.04 11.85
N SER A 283 -16.85 -1.28 12.06
CA SER A 283 -17.09 -1.80 13.41
C SER A 283 -15.81 -1.93 14.22
N LYS A 284 -15.95 -1.90 15.55
CA LYS A 284 -14.81 -2.16 16.46
C LYS A 284 -14.23 -3.57 16.28
N LYS A 285 -15.09 -4.52 15.85
CA LYS A 285 -14.72 -5.90 15.54
C LYS A 285 -13.82 -6.00 14.31
N ALA A 286 -14.04 -5.16 13.29
CA ALA A 286 -13.26 -5.14 12.07
C ALA A 286 -12.03 -4.22 12.20
N MET A 287 -12.25 -2.92 12.32
CA MET A 287 -11.20 -1.88 12.25
C MET A 287 -10.65 -1.44 13.60
N GLY A 288 -11.20 -1.89 14.73
CA GLY A 288 -10.69 -1.51 16.05
C GLY A 288 -9.25 -1.97 16.27
N SER A 289 -8.58 -1.43 17.28
CA SER A 289 -7.17 -1.76 17.60
C SER A 289 -6.92 -3.25 17.91
N ARG A 290 -7.97 -4.02 18.18
CA ARG A 290 -7.98 -5.48 18.33
C ARG A 290 -9.00 -6.12 17.39
N GLY A 291 -9.27 -5.48 16.27
CA GLY A 291 -10.19 -5.99 15.26
C GLY A 291 -9.51 -7.03 14.36
N TYR A 292 -10.31 -7.91 13.73
CA TYR A 292 -9.78 -8.98 12.89
C TYR A 292 -8.96 -8.49 11.68
N LEU A 293 -9.06 -7.22 11.29
CA LEU A 293 -8.22 -6.66 10.24
C LEU A 293 -6.78 -6.43 10.70
N THR A 294 -6.55 -6.24 12.00
CA THR A 294 -5.19 -6.14 12.55
C THR A 294 -4.47 -7.50 12.51
N ASP A 295 -5.21 -8.60 12.62
CA ASP A 295 -4.66 -9.97 12.55
C ASP A 295 -4.08 -10.28 11.16
N ILE A 296 -4.56 -9.59 10.13
CA ILE A 296 -4.08 -9.72 8.73
C ILE A 296 -3.21 -8.55 8.29
N GLY A 297 -2.72 -7.75 9.23
CA GLY A 297 -1.66 -6.76 9.00
C GLY A 297 -2.08 -5.31 8.88
N LEU A 298 -3.37 -4.98 9.02
CA LEU A 298 -3.80 -3.58 9.04
C LEU A 298 -3.22 -2.87 10.27
N VAL A 299 -2.54 -1.75 10.06
CA VAL A 299 -2.19 -0.86 11.18
C VAL A 299 -3.42 -0.01 11.52
N PRO A 300 -3.99 -0.15 12.73
CA PRO A 300 -5.23 0.52 13.10
C PRO A 300 -5.07 2.03 13.14
N LEU A 301 -6.17 2.75 12.97
CA LEU A 301 -6.21 4.19 13.18
C LEU A 301 -5.98 4.53 14.65
N ALA A 302 -5.42 5.71 14.92
CA ALA A 302 -5.45 6.32 16.24
C ALA A 302 -6.92 6.50 16.71
N SER A 303 -7.14 6.45 18.02
CA SER A 303 -8.49 6.36 18.60
C SER A 303 -9.44 7.48 18.18
N ASP A 304 -8.96 8.71 18.05
CA ASP A 304 -9.71 9.89 17.61
C ASP A 304 -10.09 9.77 16.12
N LYS A 305 -9.14 9.42 15.25
CA LYS A 305 -9.38 9.17 13.83
C LYS A 305 -10.36 8.02 13.60
N TYR A 306 -10.25 6.96 14.39
CA TYR A 306 -11.20 5.85 14.32
C TYR A 306 -12.62 6.28 14.66
N LYS A 307 -12.79 7.07 15.74
CA LYS A 307 -14.11 7.61 16.12
C LYS A 307 -14.70 8.48 15.02
N THR A 308 -13.90 9.39 14.46
CA THR A 308 -14.33 10.28 13.35
C THR A 308 -14.75 9.47 12.13
N THR A 309 -13.95 8.49 11.72
CA THR A 309 -14.25 7.62 10.57
C THR A 309 -15.53 6.82 10.79
N ARG A 310 -15.70 6.25 11.98
CA ARG A 310 -16.91 5.49 12.32
C ARG A 310 -18.16 6.37 12.31
N THR A 311 -18.09 7.59 12.83
CA THR A 311 -19.18 8.57 12.77
C THR A 311 -19.49 8.94 11.33
N ALA A 312 -18.50 9.21 10.49
CA ALA A 312 -18.68 9.52 9.08
C ALA A 312 -19.41 8.39 8.33
N ALA A 313 -19.04 7.13 8.61
CA ALA A 313 -19.73 5.97 8.02
C ALA A 313 -21.19 5.83 8.50
N LYS A 314 -21.43 6.01 9.80
CA LYS A 314 -22.77 5.90 10.40
C LYS A 314 -23.72 6.99 9.89
N ASP A 315 -23.23 8.22 9.85
CA ASP A 315 -24.02 9.41 9.50
C ASP A 315 -23.97 9.72 7.99
N LEU A 316 -23.27 8.87 7.21
CA LEU A 316 -23.14 8.97 5.76
C LEU A 316 -22.60 10.36 5.33
N VAL A 317 -21.57 10.83 6.04
CA VAL A 317 -20.95 12.14 5.78
C VAL A 317 -20.19 12.10 4.45
N THR A 318 -20.47 13.06 3.58
CA THR A 318 -19.85 13.16 2.26
C THR A 318 -18.69 14.15 2.25
N ILE A 319 -17.70 13.88 1.38
CA ILE A 319 -16.61 14.83 1.14
C ILE A 319 -17.03 15.91 0.15
N SER A 320 -16.41 17.10 0.25
CA SER A 320 -16.52 18.13 -0.79
C SER A 320 -15.79 17.69 -2.06
N LEU A 321 -16.41 17.92 -3.22
CA LEU A 321 -15.79 17.69 -4.52
C LEU A 321 -15.01 18.93 -5.03
N ASN A 322 -15.23 20.08 -4.40
CA ASN A 322 -14.51 21.33 -4.67
C ASN A 322 -13.11 21.31 -4.06
#